data_4c6ebd9439374be2a2276e306fe15738
#
_entry.id   4c6ebd9439374be2a2276e306fe15738
#
_cell.length_a   1.000
_cell.length_b   1.000
_cell.length_c   1.000
_cell.angle_alpha   90.00
_cell.angle_beta   90.00
_cell.angle_gamma   90.00
#
_symmetry.space_group_name_H-M   'P 1'
#
loop_
_entity.id
_entity.type
_entity.pdbx_description
1 polymer ?
#
loop_
_entity_poly.entity_id
_entity_poly.type
_entity_poly.pdbx_seq_one_letter_code
_entity_poly.pdbx_strand_id
1 'polypeptide(L)'
;FILSKDTDFDIVNKEIPSQLDVIFLDTIHEANHVSNIFYHYYNKLKVNGLFIIDDTSWLLYTKNNSEDHFYKEINNYETFKKVLEIYNNNRDKFDIHVNFCDTGAIKIIKRTQDNLSESARIHSRENTIKNYIRKLFIKS
;
A
#
# COMPACT_ATOMS: atom_id res chain seq x y z
N PHE A 1 1.62 -19.78 -15.82
CA PHE A 1 2.13 -19.77 -14.44
C PHE A 1 3.64 -19.55 -14.47
N ILE A 2 4.14 -18.56 -13.74
CA ILE A 2 5.56 -18.23 -13.65
C ILE A 2 6.05 -18.65 -12.26
N LEU A 3 6.99 -19.57 -12.17
CA LEU A 3 7.60 -19.98 -10.91
C LEU A 3 8.82 -19.10 -10.62
N SER A 4 8.61 -17.95 -10.01
CA SER A 4 9.65 -16.97 -9.70
C SER A 4 9.21 -16.10 -8.52
N LYS A 5 10.15 -15.42 -7.89
CA LYS A 5 9.81 -14.37 -6.93
C LYS A 5 9.23 -13.17 -7.68
N ASP A 6 8.31 -12.45 -7.05
CA ASP A 6 7.72 -11.23 -7.60
C ASP A 6 8.74 -10.09 -7.78
N THR A 7 9.90 -10.18 -7.10
CA THR A 7 11.06 -9.29 -7.24
C THR A 7 12.06 -9.71 -8.31
N ASP A 8 11.90 -10.88 -8.93
CA ASP A 8 12.74 -11.33 -10.04
C ASP A 8 12.27 -10.64 -11.33
N PHE A 9 12.35 -9.32 -11.35
CA PHE A 9 11.79 -8.47 -12.40
C PHE A 9 12.22 -8.86 -13.82
N ASP A 10 13.48 -9.28 -14.01
CA ASP A 10 13.99 -9.69 -15.34
C ASP A 10 13.28 -10.95 -15.85
N ILE A 11 12.97 -11.90 -14.97
CA ILE A 11 12.26 -13.13 -15.32
C ILE A 11 10.79 -12.80 -15.58
N VAL A 12 10.14 -12.16 -14.62
CA VAL A 12 8.71 -11.85 -14.71
C VAL A 12 8.41 -10.95 -15.91
N ASN A 13 9.25 -9.96 -16.19
CA ASN A 13 9.04 -9.04 -17.31
C ASN A 13 9.11 -9.70 -18.69
N LYS A 14 9.81 -10.83 -18.84
CA LYS A 14 9.84 -11.57 -20.10
C LYS A 14 8.56 -12.37 -20.35
N GLU A 15 7.89 -12.78 -19.28
CA GLU A 15 6.76 -13.69 -19.34
C GLU A 15 5.39 -12.97 -19.32
N ILE A 16 5.35 -11.74 -18.79
CA ILE A 16 4.08 -10.98 -18.69
C ILE A 16 3.93 -10.01 -19.88
N PRO A 17 2.68 -9.67 -20.26
CA PRO A 17 2.43 -8.64 -21.27
C PRO A 17 3.05 -7.29 -20.90
N SER A 18 3.38 -6.51 -21.92
CA SER A 18 3.90 -5.13 -21.73
C SER A 18 2.91 -4.20 -21.03
N GLN A 19 1.61 -4.50 -21.14
CA GLN A 19 0.54 -3.74 -20.51
C GLN A 19 -0.49 -4.68 -19.88
N LEU A 20 -0.89 -4.36 -18.64
CA LEU A 20 -1.81 -5.12 -17.80
C LEU A 20 -3.07 -4.31 -17.50
N ASP A 21 -4.21 -4.97 -17.48
CA ASP A 21 -5.47 -4.36 -17.08
C ASP A 21 -5.66 -4.40 -15.56
N VAL A 22 -5.21 -5.48 -14.93
CA VAL A 22 -5.31 -5.69 -13.48
C VAL A 22 -4.03 -6.29 -12.94
N ILE A 23 -3.59 -5.79 -11.80
CA ILE A 23 -2.53 -6.38 -10.98
C ILE A 23 -3.11 -6.60 -9.59
N PHE A 24 -3.02 -7.82 -9.08
CA PHE A 24 -3.39 -8.17 -7.71
C PHE A 24 -2.13 -8.58 -6.96
N LEU A 25 -1.79 -7.84 -5.92
CA LEU A 25 -0.62 -8.05 -5.09
C LEU A 25 -1.05 -8.65 -3.75
N ASP A 26 -0.77 -9.93 -3.60
CA ASP A 26 -0.93 -10.72 -2.38
C ASP A 26 0.41 -11.46 -2.15
N THR A 27 1.29 -10.88 -1.37
CA THR A 27 2.67 -11.31 -1.21
C THR A 27 3.20 -10.98 0.19
N ILE A 28 4.50 -10.81 0.37
CA ILE A 28 5.10 -10.36 1.62
C ILE A 28 4.58 -8.94 1.94
N HIS A 29 3.81 -8.82 3.04
CA HIS A 29 3.13 -7.59 3.43
C HIS A 29 4.04 -6.61 4.20
N GLU A 30 5.27 -6.44 3.72
CA GLU A 30 6.22 -5.46 4.24
C GLU A 30 6.20 -4.20 3.38
N ALA A 31 6.13 -3.04 4.03
CA ALA A 31 5.98 -1.74 3.36
C ALA A 31 7.02 -1.48 2.25
N ASN A 32 8.28 -1.86 2.48
CA ASN A 32 9.35 -1.68 1.50
C ASN A 32 9.20 -2.64 0.31
N HIS A 33 8.82 -3.90 0.57
CA HIS A 33 8.58 -4.89 -0.48
C HIS A 33 7.42 -4.45 -1.36
N VAL A 34 6.26 -4.15 -0.77
CA VAL A 34 5.07 -3.68 -1.49
C VAL A 34 5.37 -2.40 -2.30
N SER A 35 6.09 -1.45 -1.70
CA SER A 35 6.49 -0.22 -2.39
C SER A 35 7.35 -0.50 -3.63
N ASN A 36 8.34 -1.39 -3.53
CA ASN A 36 9.21 -1.77 -4.63
C ASN A 36 8.43 -2.41 -5.78
N ILE A 37 7.56 -3.38 -5.47
CA ILE A 37 6.67 -4.03 -6.42
C ILE A 37 5.73 -3.02 -7.07
N PHE A 38 5.12 -2.12 -6.28
CA PHE A 38 4.21 -1.11 -6.80
C PHE A 38 4.89 -0.16 -7.79
N TYR A 39 6.05 0.39 -7.46
CA TYR A 39 6.80 1.26 -8.38
C TYR A 39 7.17 0.55 -9.69
N HIS A 40 7.59 -0.72 -9.60
CA HIS A 40 7.99 -1.47 -10.77
C HIS A 40 6.82 -1.76 -11.71
N TYR A 41 5.74 -2.36 -11.18
CA TYR A 41 4.61 -2.82 -12.00
C TYR A 41 3.59 -1.73 -12.33
N TYR A 42 3.58 -0.59 -11.64
CA TYR A 42 2.72 0.53 -12.00
C TYR A 42 2.91 0.98 -13.45
N ASN A 43 4.15 0.96 -13.94
CA ASN A 43 4.45 1.36 -15.31
C ASN A 43 3.85 0.40 -16.36
N LYS A 44 3.61 -0.86 -15.99
CA LYS A 44 2.98 -1.86 -16.83
C LYS A 44 1.44 -1.81 -16.80
N LEU A 45 0.87 -1.09 -15.86
CA LEU A 45 -0.56 -0.93 -15.76
C LEU A 45 -1.06 0.04 -16.85
N LYS A 46 -2.13 -0.33 -17.55
CA LYS A 46 -2.82 0.57 -18.50
C LYS A 46 -3.45 1.76 -17.77
N VAL A 47 -3.69 2.85 -18.48
CA VAL A 47 -4.59 3.92 -17.98
C VAL A 47 -5.98 3.32 -17.77
N ASN A 48 -6.61 3.66 -16.65
CA ASN A 48 -7.83 3.04 -16.10
C ASN A 48 -7.66 1.58 -15.65
N GLY A 49 -6.44 1.04 -15.69
CA GLY A 49 -6.12 -0.25 -15.10
C GLY A 49 -6.15 -0.20 -13.56
N LEU A 50 -6.33 -1.37 -12.97
CA LEU A 50 -6.53 -1.56 -11.54
C LEU A 50 -5.33 -2.25 -10.90
N PHE A 51 -4.74 -1.64 -9.86
CA PHE A 51 -3.77 -2.27 -8.99
C PHE A 51 -4.41 -2.49 -7.61
N ILE A 52 -4.43 -3.72 -7.15
CA ILE A 52 -4.99 -4.08 -5.83
C ILE A 52 -3.86 -4.56 -4.94
N ILE A 53 -3.76 -4.00 -3.75
CA ILE A 53 -2.81 -4.40 -2.70
C ILE A 53 -3.65 -4.97 -1.56
N ASP A 54 -3.43 -6.25 -1.23
CA ASP A 54 -4.11 -6.93 -0.14
C ASP A 54 -3.43 -6.68 1.21
N ASP A 55 -4.08 -7.08 2.29
CA ASP A 55 -3.56 -7.01 3.67
C ASP A 55 -3.08 -5.61 4.08
N THR A 56 -3.96 -4.62 3.96
CA THR A 56 -3.63 -3.22 4.28
C THR A 56 -4.43 -2.65 5.46
N SER A 57 -5.23 -3.46 6.15
CA SER A 57 -5.99 -3.04 7.34
C SER A 57 -5.37 -3.57 8.62
N TRP A 58 -5.40 -2.74 9.66
CA TRP A 58 -5.02 -3.09 11.03
C TRP A 58 -6.19 -2.95 12.02
N LEU A 59 -7.36 -2.54 11.54
CA LEU A 59 -8.47 -2.10 12.42
C LEU A 59 -9.20 -3.26 13.11
N LEU A 60 -9.17 -4.45 12.53
CA LEU A 60 -9.86 -5.62 13.06
C LEU A 60 -8.98 -6.51 13.97
N TYR A 61 -7.72 -6.20 14.08
CA TYR A 61 -6.81 -6.88 15.00
C TYR A 61 -7.04 -6.36 16.43
N THR A 62 -7.62 -7.17 17.29
CA THR A 62 -7.99 -6.80 18.66
C THR A 62 -6.99 -7.34 19.69
N LYS A 63 -7.07 -6.82 20.93
CA LYS A 63 -6.14 -7.12 22.02
C LYS A 63 -5.95 -8.61 22.38
N ASN A 64 -6.85 -9.48 21.98
CA ASN A 64 -6.80 -10.92 22.31
C ASN A 64 -6.21 -11.76 21.17
N ASN A 65 -5.64 -11.15 20.18
CA ASN A 65 -5.04 -11.84 19.05
C ASN A 65 -3.67 -12.43 19.44
N SER A 66 -3.28 -13.50 18.77
CA SER A 66 -1.98 -14.14 18.94
C SER A 66 -0.83 -13.22 18.53
N GLU A 67 0.41 -13.57 18.92
CA GLU A 67 1.62 -12.82 18.51
C GLU A 67 1.74 -12.65 17.00
N ASP A 68 1.31 -13.65 16.22
CA ASP A 68 1.31 -13.58 14.74
C ASP A 68 0.44 -12.44 14.21
N HIS A 69 -0.70 -12.17 14.86
CA HIS A 69 -1.58 -11.08 14.48
C HIS A 69 -0.96 -9.71 14.77
N PHE A 70 -0.17 -9.59 15.82
CA PHE A 70 0.51 -8.35 16.17
C PHE A 70 1.48 -7.90 15.06
N TYR A 71 2.29 -8.81 14.51
CA TYR A 71 3.18 -8.50 13.40
C TYR A 71 2.42 -8.16 12.12
N LYS A 72 1.34 -8.87 11.82
CA LYS A 72 0.48 -8.56 10.68
C LYS A 72 -0.14 -7.17 10.81
N GLU A 73 -0.64 -6.82 11.99
CA GLU A 73 -1.19 -5.49 12.27
C GLU A 73 -0.17 -4.39 11.98
N ILE A 74 1.07 -4.54 12.47
CA ILE A 74 2.15 -3.57 12.23
C ILE A 74 2.47 -3.49 10.73
N ASN A 75 2.67 -4.61 10.07
CA ASN A 75 3.03 -4.67 8.66
C ASN A 75 1.93 -4.06 7.77
N ASN A 76 0.67 -4.38 8.04
CA ASN A 76 -0.48 -3.84 7.32
C ASN A 76 -0.57 -2.32 7.50
N TYR A 77 -0.37 -1.83 8.73
CA TYR A 77 -0.35 -0.40 9.02
C TYR A 77 0.79 0.34 8.29
N GLU A 78 2.01 -0.19 8.34
CA GLU A 78 3.17 0.40 7.67
C GLU A 78 3.02 0.36 6.15
N THR A 79 2.46 -0.72 5.60
CA THR A 79 2.15 -0.84 4.17
C THR A 79 1.10 0.19 3.75
N PHE A 80 -0.01 0.29 4.47
CA PHE A 80 -1.02 1.31 4.24
C PHE A 80 -0.43 2.72 4.24
N LYS A 81 0.33 3.04 5.27
CA LYS A 81 1.00 4.34 5.40
C LYS A 81 1.96 4.62 4.25
N LYS A 82 2.74 3.63 3.82
CA LYS A 82 3.66 3.75 2.68
C LYS A 82 2.92 4.03 1.38
N VAL A 83 1.81 3.35 1.12
CA VAL A 83 0.97 3.60 -0.06
C VAL A 83 0.39 5.01 -0.04
N LEU A 84 -0.04 5.50 1.13
CA LEU A 84 -0.49 6.88 1.28
C LEU A 84 0.62 7.91 1.04
N GLU A 85 1.86 7.61 1.44
CA GLU A 85 3.02 8.47 1.15
C GLU A 85 3.32 8.56 -0.35
N ILE A 86 3.18 7.43 -1.07
CA ILE A 86 3.29 7.42 -2.53
C ILE A 86 2.15 8.24 -3.15
N TYR A 87 0.91 8.02 -2.72
CA TYR A 87 -0.25 8.77 -3.19
C TYR A 87 -0.10 10.27 -2.94
N ASN A 88 0.41 10.68 -1.79
CA ASN A 88 0.54 12.09 -1.43
C ASN A 88 1.36 12.90 -2.44
N ASN A 89 2.33 12.29 -3.11
CA ASN A 89 3.15 12.93 -4.15
C ASN A 89 2.75 12.56 -5.58
N ASN A 90 1.64 11.83 -5.76
CA ASN A 90 1.20 11.33 -7.06
C ASN A 90 -0.34 11.40 -7.23
N ARG A 91 -0.98 12.40 -6.60
CA ARG A 91 -2.45 12.54 -6.55
C ARG A 91 -3.09 12.75 -7.91
N ASP A 92 -2.34 13.28 -8.85
CA ASP A 92 -2.73 13.52 -10.23
C ASP A 92 -2.59 12.28 -11.11
N LYS A 93 -1.85 11.26 -10.66
CA LYS A 93 -1.49 10.08 -11.45
C LYS A 93 -2.41 8.89 -11.24
N PHE A 94 -3.01 8.78 -10.07
CA PHE A 94 -3.94 7.69 -9.75
C PHE A 94 -4.93 8.05 -8.65
N ASP A 95 -6.07 7.37 -8.66
CA ASP A 95 -7.03 7.39 -7.56
C ASP A 95 -6.75 6.25 -6.59
N ILE A 96 -7.13 6.44 -5.33
CA ILE A 96 -7.01 5.44 -4.28
C ILE A 96 -8.37 5.21 -3.62
N HIS A 97 -8.75 3.94 -3.46
CA HIS A 97 -9.91 3.51 -2.69
C HIS A 97 -9.45 2.51 -1.63
N VAL A 98 -9.83 2.74 -0.39
CA VAL A 98 -9.40 1.92 0.73
C VAL A 98 -10.59 1.17 1.31
N ASN A 99 -10.44 -0.14 1.46
CA ASN A 99 -11.37 -0.99 2.18
C ASN A 99 -10.69 -1.50 3.45
N PHE A 100 -11.30 -1.29 4.60
CA PHE A 100 -10.80 -1.72 5.90
C PHE A 100 -11.49 -2.99 6.44
N CYS A 101 -12.36 -3.64 5.65
CA CYS A 101 -12.98 -4.90 6.06
C CYS A 101 -11.95 -6.02 6.01
N ASP A 102 -12.02 -6.94 6.98
CA ASP A 102 -11.07 -8.05 7.17
C ASP A 102 -9.61 -7.56 7.20
N THR A 103 -8.75 -8.19 6.43
CA THR A 103 -7.34 -7.81 6.29
C THR A 103 -7.14 -6.53 5.49
N GLY A 104 -8.22 -6.04 4.86
CA GLY A 104 -8.24 -4.80 4.10
C GLY A 104 -7.61 -4.89 2.73
N ALA A 105 -7.98 -3.95 1.86
CA ALA A 105 -7.36 -3.83 0.54
C ALA A 105 -7.32 -2.37 0.08
N ILE A 106 -6.26 -2.01 -0.62
CA ILE A 106 -6.14 -0.74 -1.33
C ILE A 106 -6.31 -1.00 -2.82
N LYS A 107 -7.27 -0.31 -3.44
CA LYS A 107 -7.48 -0.28 -4.88
C LYS A 107 -6.94 1.02 -5.46
N ILE A 108 -6.11 0.92 -6.47
CA ILE A 108 -5.48 2.03 -7.16
C ILE A 108 -5.92 1.99 -8.62
N ILE A 109 -6.44 3.11 -9.13
CA ILE A 109 -6.85 3.26 -10.53
C ILE A 109 -5.89 4.22 -11.20
N LYS A 110 -5.12 3.74 -12.17
CA LYS A 110 -4.16 4.57 -12.92
C LYS A 110 -4.87 5.59 -13.79
N ARG A 111 -4.46 6.87 -13.71
CA ARG A 111 -5.06 7.99 -14.45
C ARG A 111 -4.22 8.46 -15.63
N THR A 112 -2.90 8.41 -15.51
CA THR A 112 -1.98 8.92 -16.52
C THR A 112 -0.93 7.88 -16.91
N GLN A 113 -0.21 8.09 -18.01
CA GLN A 113 0.92 7.25 -18.41
C GLN A 113 2.23 7.64 -17.70
N ASP A 114 2.21 8.70 -16.89
CA ASP A 114 3.40 9.21 -16.24
C ASP A 114 3.95 8.24 -15.20
N ASN A 115 5.25 8.23 -15.05
CA ASN A 115 5.92 7.48 -14.01
C ASN A 115 5.59 8.06 -12.62
N LEU A 116 5.57 7.19 -11.62
CA LEU A 116 5.43 7.63 -10.24
C LEU A 116 6.63 8.48 -9.80
N SER A 117 6.35 9.56 -9.11
CA SER A 117 7.33 10.31 -8.33
C SER A 117 7.64 9.60 -7.02
N GLU A 118 8.76 9.91 -6.40
CA GLU A 118 9.10 9.36 -5.08
C GLU A 118 8.02 9.66 -4.03
N SER A 119 7.93 8.81 -3.01
CA SER A 119 6.96 9.01 -1.92
C SER A 119 7.27 10.27 -1.12
N ALA A 120 6.24 11.03 -0.76
CA ALA A 120 6.36 12.16 0.14
C ALA A 120 5.83 11.82 1.53
N ARG A 121 6.66 12.02 2.55
CA ARG A 121 6.33 11.70 3.94
C ARG A 121 5.07 12.44 4.38
N ILE A 122 4.15 11.69 4.99
CA ILE A 122 2.94 12.27 5.58
C ILE A 122 3.25 12.71 7.01
N HIS A 123 3.05 14.00 7.28
CA HIS A 123 3.15 14.56 8.62
C HIS A 123 1.79 14.47 9.32
N SER A 124 1.59 13.43 10.10
CA SER A 124 0.42 13.33 10.97
C SER A 124 0.60 14.19 12.22
N ARG A 125 -0.46 14.95 12.57
CA ARG A 125 -0.50 15.66 13.87
C ARG A 125 -0.70 14.72 15.05
N GLU A 126 -1.03 13.46 14.80
CA GLU A 126 -1.39 12.49 15.82
C GLU A 126 -0.28 12.28 16.86
N ASN A 127 0.97 12.24 16.42
CA ASN A 127 2.16 12.01 17.25
C ASN A 127 2.90 13.29 17.64
N THR A 128 2.25 14.45 17.59
CA THR A 128 2.83 15.70 18.05
C THR A 128 2.61 15.89 19.56
N ILE A 129 3.57 16.50 20.26
CA ILE A 129 3.45 16.86 21.69
C ILE A 129 2.17 17.66 21.94
N LYS A 130 1.85 18.60 21.04
CA LYS A 130 0.61 19.39 21.13
C LYS A 130 -0.65 18.54 21.09
N ASN A 131 -0.69 17.50 20.26
CA ASN A 131 -1.83 16.61 20.19
C ASN A 131 -1.91 15.66 21.39
N TYR A 132 -0.75 15.22 21.90
CA TYR A 132 -0.69 14.45 23.13
C TYR A 132 -1.24 15.23 24.33
N ILE A 133 -0.84 16.48 24.48
CA ILE A 133 -1.40 17.38 25.53
C ILE A 133 -2.89 17.54 25.37
N ARG A 134 -3.39 17.79 24.14
CA ARG A 134 -4.85 17.89 23.88
C ARG A 134 -5.62 16.63 24.28
N LYS A 135 -5.08 15.45 24.01
CA LYS A 135 -5.72 14.17 24.40
C LYS A 135 -5.85 14.02 25.92
N LEU A 136 -4.97 14.62 26.72
CA LEU A 136 -5.07 14.61 28.18
C LEU A 136 -6.26 15.45 28.69
N PHE A 137 -6.61 16.53 27.99
CA PHE A 137 -7.73 17.42 28.37
C PHE A 137 -9.08 16.97 27.83
N ILE A 138 -9.13 16.11 26.84
CA ILE A 138 -10.40 15.62 26.24
C ILE A 138 -10.94 14.40 27.02
N LYS A 139 -10.16 13.78 27.90
CA LYS A 139 -10.56 12.62 28.71
C LYS A 139 -11.23 12.99 30.05
N SER A 140 -11.58 14.24 30.25
CA SER A 140 -12.37 14.69 31.41
C SER A 140 -13.83 14.88 31.07
#